data_c147235dfd7b84ec0930ef911f6594ad
#
_entry.id   c147235dfd7b84ec0930ef911f6594ad
#
_cell.length_a   1.000
_cell.length_b   1.000
_cell.length_c   1.000
_cell.angle_alpha   90.00
_cell.angle_beta   90.00
_cell.angle_gamma   90.00
#
_symmetry.space_group_name_H-M   'P 1'
#
loop_
_entity.id
_entity.type
_entity.pdbx_description
1 polymer ?
#
loop_
_entity_poly.entity_id
_entity_poly.type
_entity_poly.pdbx_seq_one_letter_code
_entity_poly.pdbx_strand_id
1 'polypeptide(L)'
;MTTAQDVSGTTVSTLDRIVAQGQVWPRMAEKYGVTNPVPPWKSSLDGMCDALDREATALPPLSRREDEDQLSQGAYQALPFPESQLVALAHSLITRGVVDEEALAARMETVRARLDAHDTCG
;
A
#
# COMPACT_ATOMS: atom_id res chain seq x y z
N MET A 1 2.29 -8.99 -25.91
CA MET A 1 2.23 -8.76 -25.51
C MET A 1 1.96 -8.26 -24.61
N THR A 2 1.84 -7.68 -24.24
CA THR A 2 1.57 -7.32 -23.44
C THR A 2 1.95 -7.50 -22.33
N THR A 3 2.47 -8.13 -22.07
CA THR A 3 3.07 -8.47 -20.98
C THR A 3 3.54 -7.45 -20.07
N ALA A 4 3.90 -6.34 -20.47
CA ALA A 4 4.19 -5.22 -19.62
C ALA A 4 3.01 -4.88 -18.74
N GLN A 5 1.85 -5.43 -19.08
CA GLN A 5 0.64 -5.16 -18.35
C GLN A 5 0.37 -6.18 -17.23
N ASP A 6 1.25 -7.13 -17.05
CA ASP A 6 1.01 -8.15 -16.02
C ASP A 6 1.42 -7.62 -14.63
N VAL A 7 0.61 -6.71 -14.14
CA VAL A 7 0.84 -6.06 -12.86
C VAL A 7 0.86 -7.07 -11.72
N SER A 8 -0.11 -8.00 -11.73
CA SER A 8 -0.23 -8.95 -10.63
C SER A 8 0.85 -10.03 -10.64
N GLY A 9 1.55 -10.21 -11.77
CA GLY A 9 2.61 -11.21 -11.85
C GLY A 9 3.97 -10.67 -11.48
N THR A 10 4.09 -9.37 -11.25
CA THR A 10 5.35 -8.72 -10.93
C THR A 10 5.59 -8.72 -9.42
N THR A 11 6.84 -8.91 -9.00
CA THR A 11 7.20 -8.85 -7.58
C THR A 11 7.78 -7.49 -7.26
N VAL A 12 7.38 -6.91 -6.13
CA VAL A 12 7.93 -5.64 -5.65
C VAL A 12 8.55 -5.90 -4.28
N SER A 13 9.88 -5.93 -4.23
CA SER A 13 10.60 -6.34 -3.02
C SER A 13 10.38 -5.42 -1.83
N THR A 14 10.21 -4.12 -2.05
CA THR A 14 9.91 -3.19 -0.97
C THR A 14 8.61 -3.56 -0.27
N LEU A 15 7.58 -3.93 -1.05
CA LEU A 15 6.30 -4.32 -0.49
C LEU A 15 6.36 -5.68 0.17
N ASP A 16 7.15 -6.61 -0.37
CA ASP A 16 7.33 -7.93 0.25
C ASP A 16 7.92 -7.79 1.65
N ARG A 17 8.85 -6.84 1.83
CA ARG A 17 9.43 -6.58 3.15
C ARG A 17 8.40 -6.02 4.12
N ILE A 18 7.49 -5.18 3.61
CA ILE A 18 6.41 -4.63 4.44
C ILE A 18 5.49 -5.75 4.92
N VAL A 19 5.11 -6.65 4.00
CA VAL A 19 4.25 -7.78 4.33
C VAL A 19 4.91 -8.66 5.39
N ALA A 20 6.21 -8.89 5.27
CA ALA A 20 6.94 -9.73 6.20
C ALA A 20 6.98 -9.16 7.61
N GLN A 21 6.85 -7.85 7.79
CA GLN A 21 6.84 -7.23 9.10
C GLN A 21 5.56 -7.51 9.88
N GLY A 22 4.47 -7.82 9.20
CA GLY A 22 3.21 -8.18 9.85
C GLY A 22 2.60 -7.08 10.71
N GLN A 23 2.89 -5.82 10.41
CA GLN A 23 2.37 -4.70 11.18
C GLN A 23 1.01 -4.29 10.61
N VAL A 24 -0.05 -4.94 11.11
CA VAL A 24 -1.41 -4.67 10.67
C VAL A 24 -2.16 -3.90 11.74
N TRP A 25 -3.20 -3.17 11.34
CA TRP A 25 -3.91 -2.28 12.26
C TRP A 25 -4.47 -2.97 13.50
N PRO A 26 -5.10 -4.15 13.42
CA PRO A 26 -5.60 -4.77 14.65
C PRO A 26 -4.52 -4.99 15.70
N ARG A 27 -3.32 -5.36 15.27
CA ARG A 27 -2.18 -5.56 16.15
C ARG A 27 -1.66 -4.23 16.72
N MET A 28 -1.59 -3.23 15.85
CA MET A 28 -1.11 -1.91 16.27
C MET A 28 -2.10 -1.22 17.20
N ALA A 29 -3.41 -1.37 16.91
CA ALA A 29 -4.45 -0.79 17.75
C ALA A 29 -4.39 -1.36 19.16
N GLU A 30 -4.22 -2.67 19.27
CA GLU A 30 -4.09 -3.33 20.56
C GLU A 30 -2.86 -2.81 21.32
N LYS A 31 -1.73 -2.69 20.62
CA LYS A 31 -0.48 -2.23 21.23
C LYS A 31 -0.63 -0.84 21.83
N TYR A 32 -1.36 0.05 21.17
CA TYR A 32 -1.51 1.42 21.62
C TYR A 32 -2.82 1.70 22.36
N GLY A 33 -3.59 0.66 22.64
CA GLY A 33 -4.82 0.81 23.41
C GLY A 33 -5.93 1.54 22.67
N VAL A 34 -5.94 1.45 21.34
CA VAL A 34 -6.95 2.10 20.51
C VAL A 34 -8.02 1.09 20.16
N THR A 35 -9.28 1.47 20.34
CA THR A 35 -10.41 0.56 20.08
C THR A 35 -11.04 0.75 18.71
N ASN A 36 -10.67 1.81 17.98
CA ASN A 36 -11.24 2.07 16.67
C ASN A 36 -10.83 0.96 15.68
N PRO A 37 -11.82 0.28 15.04
CA PRO A 37 -11.51 -0.79 14.10
C PRO A 37 -10.91 -0.29 12.78
N VAL A 38 -10.99 1.01 12.50
CA VAL A 38 -10.49 1.59 11.26
C VAL A 38 -9.16 2.29 11.53
N PRO A 39 -8.09 1.98 10.77
CA PRO A 39 -6.83 2.67 10.96
C PRO A 39 -6.94 4.14 10.57
N PRO A 40 -6.16 5.01 11.23
CA PRO A 40 -6.26 6.46 10.98
C PRO A 40 -5.88 6.87 9.56
N TRP A 41 -5.11 6.04 8.85
CA TRP A 41 -4.69 6.33 7.47
C TRP A 41 -5.70 5.89 6.41
N LYS A 42 -6.81 5.25 6.82
CA LYS A 42 -7.80 4.72 5.86
C LYS A 42 -8.44 5.83 5.03
N SER A 43 -8.74 6.96 5.64
CA SER A 43 -9.33 8.09 4.92
C SER A 43 -8.38 8.64 3.86
N SER A 44 -7.08 8.66 4.14
CA SER A 44 -6.08 9.08 3.16
C SER A 44 -6.01 8.10 2.00
N LEU A 45 -6.09 6.82 2.29
CA LEU A 45 -6.12 5.79 1.24
C LEU A 45 -7.34 5.98 0.34
N ASP A 46 -8.52 6.17 0.93
CA ASP A 46 -9.75 6.39 0.16
C ASP A 46 -9.66 7.64 -0.69
N GLY A 47 -9.12 8.73 -0.14
CA GLY A 47 -8.94 9.97 -0.89
C GLY A 47 -7.98 9.81 -2.06
N MET A 48 -6.94 9.02 -1.86
CA MET A 48 -5.97 8.73 -2.92
C MET A 48 -6.62 7.93 -4.05
N CYS A 49 -7.41 6.92 -3.72
CA CYS A 49 -8.13 6.13 -4.71
C CYS A 49 -9.11 7.01 -5.51
N ASP A 50 -9.83 7.90 -4.83
CA ASP A 50 -10.76 8.83 -5.50
C ASP A 50 -10.01 9.73 -6.46
N ALA A 51 -8.86 10.25 -6.06
CA ALA A 51 -8.05 11.12 -6.90
C ALA A 51 -7.55 10.38 -8.14
N LEU A 52 -7.12 9.13 -7.97
CA LEU A 52 -6.66 8.31 -9.08
C LEU A 52 -7.78 7.98 -10.06
N ASP A 53 -8.99 7.76 -9.55
CA ASP A 53 -10.16 7.50 -10.40
C ASP A 53 -10.47 8.67 -11.31
N ARG A 54 -10.15 9.90 -10.88
CA ARG A 54 -10.36 11.09 -11.70
C ARG A 54 -9.36 11.22 -12.83
N GLU A 55 -8.26 10.47 -12.76
CA GLU A 55 -7.23 10.48 -13.81
C GLU A 55 -7.48 9.36 -14.82
N ALA A 56 -8.73 9.23 -15.24
CA ALA A 56 -9.16 8.13 -16.10
C ALA A 56 -8.42 8.07 -17.44
N THR A 57 -7.92 9.20 -17.92
CA THR A 57 -7.19 9.22 -19.20
C THR A 57 -5.83 8.54 -19.09
N ALA A 58 -5.12 8.79 -18.00
CA ALA A 58 -3.79 8.23 -17.79
C ALA A 58 -3.84 6.87 -17.10
N LEU A 59 -4.83 6.67 -16.22
CA LEU A 59 -4.96 5.45 -15.43
C LEU A 59 -6.40 4.96 -15.49
N PRO A 60 -6.73 4.07 -16.45
CA PRO A 60 -8.10 3.55 -16.58
C PRO A 60 -8.55 2.91 -15.26
N PRO A 61 -9.63 3.43 -14.62
CA PRO A 61 -10.00 2.97 -13.27
C PRO A 61 -10.37 1.50 -13.20
N LEU A 62 -11.06 0.98 -14.20
CA LEU A 62 -11.49 -0.42 -14.18
C LEU A 62 -10.29 -1.37 -14.23
N SER A 63 -9.35 -1.12 -15.12
CA SER A 63 -8.15 -1.95 -15.21
C SER A 63 -7.34 -1.90 -13.93
N ARG A 64 -7.17 -0.71 -13.38
CA ARG A 64 -6.41 -0.52 -12.16
C ARG A 64 -7.06 -1.27 -11.00
N ARG A 65 -8.38 -1.11 -10.85
CA ARG A 65 -9.11 -1.76 -9.75
C ARG A 65 -9.10 -3.28 -9.87
N GLU A 66 -9.22 -3.79 -11.09
CA GLU A 66 -9.16 -5.24 -11.31
C GLU A 66 -7.81 -5.80 -10.90
N ASP A 67 -6.73 -5.12 -11.28
CA ASP A 67 -5.38 -5.54 -10.89
C ASP A 67 -5.20 -5.51 -9.38
N GLU A 68 -5.68 -4.45 -8.74
CA GLU A 68 -5.58 -4.30 -7.29
C GLU A 68 -6.41 -5.36 -6.57
N ASP A 69 -7.59 -5.69 -7.08
CA ASP A 69 -8.40 -6.75 -6.49
C ASP A 69 -7.69 -8.11 -6.59
N GLN A 70 -7.08 -8.40 -7.74
CA GLN A 70 -6.32 -9.63 -7.91
C GLN A 70 -5.14 -9.70 -6.95
N LEU A 71 -4.45 -8.59 -6.76
CA LEU A 71 -3.32 -8.53 -5.83
C LEU A 71 -3.78 -8.75 -4.39
N SER A 72 -4.88 -8.12 -3.99
CA SER A 72 -5.41 -8.28 -2.64
C SER A 72 -5.83 -9.72 -2.36
N GLN A 73 -6.40 -10.38 -3.35
CA GLN A 73 -6.89 -11.75 -3.20
C GLN A 73 -5.81 -12.79 -3.45
N GLY A 74 -4.70 -12.40 -4.04
CA GLY A 74 -3.61 -13.30 -4.38
C GLY A 74 -2.36 -13.04 -3.59
N ALA A 75 -1.45 -12.24 -4.16
CA ALA A 75 -0.14 -12.00 -3.57
C ALA A 75 -0.19 -11.42 -2.15
N TYR A 76 -1.19 -10.63 -1.85
CA TYR A 76 -1.30 -9.94 -0.56
C TYR A 76 -2.48 -10.45 0.28
N GLN A 77 -2.97 -11.64 -0.01
CA GLN A 77 -4.13 -12.19 0.71
C GLN A 77 -3.85 -12.44 2.19
N ALA A 78 -2.59 -12.56 2.57
CA ALA A 78 -2.23 -12.78 3.97
C ALA A 78 -2.48 -11.55 4.84
N LEU A 79 -2.61 -10.39 4.22
CA LEU A 79 -2.89 -9.15 4.95
C LEU A 79 -4.39 -8.93 5.07
N PRO A 80 -4.87 -8.43 6.22
CA PRO A 80 -6.29 -8.08 6.36
C PRO A 80 -6.60 -6.81 5.58
N PHE A 81 -7.90 -6.53 5.38
CA PHE A 81 -8.36 -5.27 4.85
C PHE A 81 -8.30 -4.22 5.99
N PRO A 82 -7.84 -2.99 5.77
CA PRO A 82 -7.47 -2.39 4.47
C PRO A 82 -5.98 -2.45 4.12
N GLU A 83 -5.17 -3.14 4.91
CA GLU A 83 -3.74 -3.23 4.61
C GLU A 83 -3.50 -3.89 3.25
N SER A 84 -4.26 -4.94 2.93
CA SER A 84 -4.14 -5.60 1.63
C SER A 84 -4.46 -4.63 0.49
N GLN A 85 -5.45 -3.76 0.68
CA GLN A 85 -5.81 -2.76 -0.33
C GLN A 85 -4.69 -1.74 -0.52
N LEU A 86 -4.11 -1.28 0.58
CA LEU A 86 -3.01 -0.30 0.52
C LEU A 86 -1.81 -0.84 -0.24
N VAL A 87 -1.40 -2.07 0.09
CA VAL A 87 -0.24 -2.69 -0.55
C VAL A 87 -0.53 -3.00 -2.01
N ALA A 88 -1.74 -3.45 -2.32
CA ALA A 88 -2.14 -3.70 -3.70
C ALA A 88 -2.12 -2.42 -4.54
N LEU A 89 -2.60 -1.32 -3.97
CA LEU A 89 -2.55 -0.02 -4.65
C LEU A 89 -1.10 0.39 -4.91
N ALA A 90 -0.25 0.30 -3.91
CA ALA A 90 1.17 0.65 -4.06
C ALA A 90 1.84 -0.21 -5.13
N HIS A 91 1.58 -1.51 -5.14
CA HIS A 91 2.10 -2.42 -6.15
C HIS A 91 1.67 -1.99 -7.54
N SER A 92 0.39 -1.71 -7.70
CA SER A 92 -0.17 -1.26 -8.99
C SER A 92 0.52 0.01 -9.47
N LEU A 93 0.67 1.00 -8.60
CA LEU A 93 1.27 2.27 -8.96
C LEU A 93 2.76 2.13 -9.29
N ILE A 94 3.47 1.27 -8.58
CA ILE A 94 4.90 1.03 -8.84
C ILE A 94 5.08 0.34 -10.19
N THR A 95 4.33 -0.73 -10.45
CA THR A 95 4.48 -1.47 -11.70
C THR A 95 4.01 -0.68 -12.91
N ARG A 96 3.10 0.28 -12.72
CA ARG A 96 2.63 1.15 -13.79
C ARG A 96 3.54 2.36 -14.00
N GLY A 97 4.57 2.53 -13.16
CA GLY A 97 5.52 3.63 -13.29
C GLY A 97 5.04 4.95 -12.74
N VAL A 98 3.95 4.95 -11.98
CA VAL A 98 3.43 6.17 -11.34
C VAL A 98 4.27 6.52 -10.12
N VAL A 99 4.71 5.50 -9.39
CA VAL A 99 5.54 5.66 -8.21
C VAL A 99 6.85 4.91 -8.43
N ASP A 100 7.98 5.57 -8.15
CA ASP A 100 9.29 4.94 -8.25
C ASP A 100 9.56 4.16 -6.96
N GLU A 101 9.91 2.88 -7.09
CA GLU A 101 10.12 2.02 -5.94
C GLU A 101 11.24 2.51 -5.04
N GLU A 102 12.35 2.95 -5.62
CA GLU A 102 13.48 3.42 -4.84
C GLU A 102 13.16 4.71 -4.09
N ALA A 103 12.43 5.60 -4.73
CA ALA A 103 12.00 6.83 -4.08
C ALA A 103 11.06 6.54 -2.92
N LEU A 104 10.15 5.58 -3.11
CA LEU A 104 9.24 5.17 -2.04
C LEU A 104 10.01 4.59 -0.87
N ALA A 105 10.96 3.68 -1.14
CA ALA A 105 11.75 3.06 -0.09
C ALA A 105 12.55 4.10 0.70
N ALA A 106 13.13 5.07 0.00
CA ALA A 106 13.91 6.13 0.65
C ALA A 106 13.00 7.01 1.52
N ARG A 107 11.80 7.33 1.03
CA ARG A 107 10.86 8.14 1.80
C ARG A 107 10.38 7.39 3.04
N MET A 108 10.16 6.09 2.91
CA MET A 108 9.74 5.26 4.05
C MET A 108 10.83 5.24 5.13
N GLU A 109 12.11 5.18 4.74
CA GLU A 109 13.20 5.25 5.71
C GLU A 109 13.23 6.59 6.42
N THR A 110 13.01 7.67 5.70
CA THR A 110 12.94 9.01 6.29
C THR A 110 11.83 9.10 7.33
N VAL A 111 10.65 8.57 6.98
CA VAL A 111 9.50 8.59 7.89
C VAL A 111 9.76 7.71 9.10
N ARG A 112 10.35 6.53 8.90
CA ARG A 112 10.69 5.62 10.00
C ARG A 112 11.65 6.29 10.96
N ALA A 113 12.70 6.92 10.45
CA ALA A 113 13.68 7.60 11.29
C ALA A 113 13.04 8.71 12.12
N ARG A 114 12.09 9.43 11.51
CA ARG A 114 11.37 10.49 12.20
C ARG A 114 10.50 9.94 13.33
N LEU A 115 9.82 8.82 13.07
CA LEU A 115 8.97 8.18 14.08
C LEU A 115 9.81 7.61 15.22
N ASP A 116 10.93 6.97 14.89
CA ASP A 116 11.82 6.41 15.90
C ASP A 116 12.40 7.51 16.78
N ALA A 117 12.80 8.63 16.19
CA ALA A 117 13.33 9.76 16.95
C ALA A 117 12.25 10.32 17.89
N HIS A 118 11.01 10.37 17.44
CA HIS A 118 9.89 10.87 18.23
C HIS A 118 9.63 9.94 19.42
N ASP A 119 9.70 8.62 19.19
CA ASP A 119 9.50 7.62 20.24
C ASP A 119 10.59 7.72 21.31
N THR A 120 11.83 7.95 20.89
CA THR A 120 12.93 8.04 21.85
C THR A 120 12.87 9.31 22.68
N CYS A 121 12.24 10.34 22.20
CA CYS A 121 12.07 11.58 22.95
C CYS A 121 10.97 11.48 24.00
N GLY A 122 10.09 10.52 23.82
CA GLY A 122 9.01 10.30 24.75
C GLY A 122 9.48 9.61 25.99
#